data_66fbfcfd3061541747acb97f2e3faf86
#
_entry.id   66fbfcfd3061541747acb97f2e3faf86
#
_cell.length_a   1.000
_cell.length_b   1.000
_cell.length_c   1.000
_cell.angle_alpha   90.00
_cell.angle_beta   90.00
_cell.angle_gamma   90.00
#
_symmetry.space_group_name_H-M   'P 1'
#
loop_
_entity.id
_entity.type
_entity.pdbx_description
1 polymer ?
#
loop_
_entity_poly.entity_id
_entity_poly.type
_entity_poly.pdbx_seq_one_letter_code
_entity_poly.pdbx_strand_id
1 'polypeptide(L)'
;TSFGLAEVDDEFMKTIRQGNPSIGGHIAVLAPGTGLGEACLFWDGKYLRPMPSEGGHSEFAPRTEVEFELMKFLQKTYGEIIIWERLVSGPAIFKIYQFLRDVKGHEEPGWLTQKFEEEADKSAVVSHTAMRELNPTCVLAMEMFVDFMARRANNMVLNYKSTGGLVLGGGIPPRIYNF
;
A
#
# COMPACT_ATOMS: atom_id res chain seq x y z
N THR A 1 4.28 2.30 16.52
CA THR A 1 4.29 3.22 15.36
C THR A 1 3.41 4.44 15.59
N SER A 2 2.14 4.29 15.99
CA SER A 2 1.24 5.42 16.27
C SER A 2 1.65 6.27 17.49
N PHE A 3 2.29 5.70 18.50
CA PHE A 3 2.84 6.46 19.63
C PHE A 3 4.00 7.38 19.23
N GLY A 4 4.84 6.96 18.29
CA GLY A 4 5.98 7.74 17.85
C GLY A 4 5.63 8.93 16.94
N LEU A 5 4.42 9.00 16.40
CA LEU A 5 4.04 10.12 15.52
C LEU A 5 4.00 11.48 16.22
N ALA A 6 3.73 11.51 17.52
CA ALA A 6 3.76 12.74 18.31
C ALA A 6 5.19 13.22 18.63
N GLU A 7 6.19 12.38 18.37
CA GLU A 7 7.62 12.61 18.67
C GLU A 7 8.48 12.67 17.40
N VAL A 8 7.85 12.55 16.21
CA VAL A 8 8.56 12.65 14.93
C VAL A 8 8.79 14.12 14.62
N ASP A 9 10.04 14.50 14.47
CA ASP A 9 10.41 15.85 14.03
C ASP A 9 9.93 16.09 12.58
N ASP A 10 9.54 17.31 12.28
CA ASP A 10 9.02 17.73 10.97
C ASP A 10 9.98 17.39 9.81
N GLU A 11 11.28 17.30 10.06
CA GLU A 11 12.30 16.94 9.06
C GLU A 11 12.14 15.51 8.52
N PHE A 12 11.51 14.59 9.29
CA PHE A 12 11.20 13.23 8.88
C PHE A 12 9.81 13.07 8.27
N MET A 13 9.05 14.16 8.20
CA MET A 13 7.70 14.20 7.65
C MET A 13 7.68 14.92 6.33
N LYS A 14 7.16 14.28 5.29
CA LYS A 14 6.98 14.88 3.97
C LYS A 14 5.50 15.05 3.66
N THR A 15 5.08 16.27 3.43
CA THR A 15 3.69 16.57 3.04
C THR A 15 3.49 16.20 1.58
N ILE A 16 2.67 15.17 1.32
CA ILE A 16 2.26 14.77 -0.02
C ILE A 16 1.20 15.73 -0.56
N ARG A 17 0.23 16.07 0.29
CA ARG A 17 -0.83 17.02 -0.05
C ARG A 17 -1.21 17.84 1.18
N GLN A 18 -1.12 19.15 1.03
CA GLN A 18 -1.58 20.07 2.07
C GLN A 18 -3.11 19.99 2.19
N GLY A 19 -3.59 19.85 3.42
CA GLY A 19 -5.01 19.87 3.77
C GLY A 19 -5.33 21.00 4.76
N ASN A 20 -6.58 21.05 5.18
CA ASN A 20 -7.06 21.92 6.28
C ASN A 20 -7.46 21.02 7.47
N PRO A 21 -6.50 20.58 8.29
CA PRO A 21 -6.80 19.69 9.40
C PRO A 21 -7.67 20.39 10.45
N SER A 22 -8.71 19.70 10.92
CA SER A 22 -9.52 20.20 12.04
C SER A 22 -8.77 20.04 13.35
N ILE A 23 -8.80 21.08 14.19
CA ILE A 23 -8.31 20.97 15.57
C ILE A 23 -9.14 19.91 16.28
N GLY A 24 -8.49 18.93 16.91
CA GLY A 24 -9.17 17.79 17.52
C GLY A 24 -9.73 16.76 16.55
N GLY A 25 -9.32 16.79 15.27
CA GLY A 25 -9.64 15.75 14.31
C GLY A 25 -8.84 14.47 14.55
N HIS A 26 -9.48 13.31 14.28
CA HIS A 26 -8.77 12.02 14.29
C HIS A 26 -7.78 11.94 13.13
N ILE A 27 -6.72 11.15 13.27
CA ILE A 27 -5.71 10.93 12.24
C ILE A 27 -5.67 9.45 11.90
N ALA A 28 -5.82 9.10 10.62
CA ALA A 28 -5.60 7.75 10.14
C ALA A 28 -4.10 7.51 9.88
N VAL A 29 -3.63 6.30 10.17
CA VAL A 29 -2.24 5.87 9.93
C VAL A 29 -2.27 4.57 9.12
N LEU A 30 -1.74 4.62 7.90
CA LEU A 30 -1.57 3.47 7.02
C LEU A 30 -0.08 3.21 6.82
N ALA A 31 0.38 2.00 7.15
CA ALA A 31 1.81 1.66 7.17
C ALA A 31 2.11 0.36 6.41
N PRO A 32 2.13 0.40 5.06
CA PRO A 32 2.53 -0.75 4.26
C PRO A 32 4.04 -1.01 4.38
N GLY A 33 4.37 -2.28 4.60
CA GLY A 33 5.72 -2.82 4.73
C GLY A 33 5.72 -4.29 4.32
N THR A 34 6.31 -5.19 5.12
CA THR A 34 6.17 -6.65 4.93
C THR A 34 4.71 -7.09 5.02
N GLY A 35 3.93 -6.43 5.88
CA GLY A 35 2.49 -6.54 5.95
C GLY A 35 1.83 -5.17 5.81
N LEU A 36 0.57 -5.05 6.25
CA LEU A 36 -0.20 -3.82 6.22
C LEU A 36 -0.63 -3.40 7.63
N GLY A 37 0.12 -2.47 8.22
CA GLY A 37 -0.23 -1.87 9.51
C GLY A 37 -1.28 -0.77 9.36
N GLU A 38 -2.27 -0.78 10.24
CA GLU A 38 -3.31 0.24 10.32
C GLU A 38 -3.55 0.68 11.76
N ALA A 39 -3.77 1.98 11.94
CA ALA A 39 -4.12 2.55 13.23
C ALA A 39 -4.90 3.85 13.06
N CYS A 40 -5.51 4.30 14.16
CA CYS A 40 -6.09 5.63 14.27
C CYS A 40 -5.46 6.33 15.47
N LEU A 41 -5.18 7.61 15.34
CA LEU A 41 -4.98 8.50 16.48
C LEU A 41 -6.33 9.16 16.79
N PHE A 42 -6.97 8.70 17.84
CA PHE A 42 -8.26 9.16 18.28
C PHE A 42 -8.11 10.38 19.20
N TRP A 43 -8.84 11.45 18.92
CA TRP A 43 -8.89 12.62 19.77
C TRP A 43 -9.87 12.41 20.94
N ASP A 44 -9.37 12.43 22.18
CA ASP A 44 -10.17 12.18 23.39
C ASP A 44 -10.77 13.48 24.00
N GLY A 45 -10.64 14.60 23.32
CA GLY A 45 -10.98 15.94 23.82
C GLY A 45 -9.78 16.73 24.35
N LYS A 46 -8.64 16.09 24.56
CA LYS A 46 -7.42 16.71 25.08
C LYS A 46 -6.14 16.22 24.39
N TYR A 47 -6.06 14.92 24.04
CA TYR A 47 -4.88 14.28 23.46
C TYR A 47 -5.28 13.35 22.32
N LEU A 48 -4.36 13.15 21.38
CA LEU A 48 -4.44 12.07 20.41
C LEU A 48 -4.02 10.75 21.06
N ARG A 49 -4.94 9.78 21.10
CA ARG A 49 -4.73 8.44 21.68
C ARG A 49 -4.59 7.42 20.56
N PRO A 50 -3.55 6.58 20.56
CA PRO A 50 -3.42 5.53 19.58
C PRO A 50 -4.47 4.44 19.79
N MET A 51 -5.19 4.11 18.73
CA MET A 51 -6.14 3.02 18.65
C MET A 51 -5.64 2.04 17.60
N PRO A 52 -5.16 0.85 17.98
CA PRO A 52 -4.68 -0.16 17.06
C PRO A 52 -5.83 -0.75 16.25
N SER A 53 -5.52 -1.25 15.05
CA SER A 53 -6.46 -1.92 14.17
C SER A 53 -5.78 -3.07 13.43
N GLU A 54 -6.51 -4.14 13.21
CA GLU A 54 -6.17 -5.23 12.28
C GLU A 54 -6.91 -5.08 10.96
N GLY A 55 -7.19 -3.84 10.57
CA GLY A 55 -7.96 -3.52 9.36
C GLY A 55 -7.30 -3.99 8.05
N GLY A 56 -5.98 -4.18 8.03
CA GLY A 56 -5.27 -4.82 6.91
C GLY A 56 -5.77 -6.23 6.61
N HIS A 57 -6.36 -6.92 7.60
CA HIS A 57 -6.97 -8.23 7.46
C HIS A 57 -8.45 -8.20 7.05
N SER A 58 -9.05 -7.03 6.85
CA SER A 58 -10.40 -6.95 6.30
C SER A 58 -10.42 -7.33 4.82
N GLU A 59 -11.57 -7.84 4.37
CA GLU A 59 -11.74 -8.34 3.01
C GLU A 59 -11.58 -7.26 1.95
N PHE A 60 -10.95 -7.64 0.84
CA PHE A 60 -10.87 -6.83 -0.36
C PHE A 60 -12.16 -6.96 -1.18
N ALA A 61 -12.71 -5.84 -1.61
CA ALA A 61 -13.86 -5.79 -2.52
C ALA A 61 -13.42 -5.27 -3.90
N PRO A 62 -13.37 -6.12 -4.94
CA PRO A 62 -13.02 -5.70 -6.30
C PRO A 62 -14.11 -4.79 -6.88
N ARG A 63 -13.71 -3.79 -7.70
CA ARG A 63 -14.62 -2.81 -8.34
C ARG A 63 -14.67 -2.95 -9.86
N THR A 64 -13.65 -3.56 -10.44
CA THR A 64 -13.51 -3.72 -11.89
C THR A 64 -13.31 -5.18 -12.25
N GLU A 65 -13.50 -5.53 -13.51
CA GLU A 65 -13.25 -6.89 -14.01
C GLU A 65 -11.79 -7.30 -13.77
N VAL A 66 -10.84 -6.41 -14.01
CA VAL A 66 -9.41 -6.67 -13.78
C VAL A 66 -9.12 -6.96 -12.30
N GLU A 67 -9.73 -6.21 -11.39
CA GLU A 67 -9.60 -6.46 -9.95
C GLU A 67 -10.23 -7.78 -9.53
N PHE A 68 -11.34 -8.17 -10.16
CA PHE A 68 -11.99 -9.45 -9.91
C PHE A 68 -11.13 -10.62 -10.41
N GLU A 69 -10.51 -10.48 -11.59
CA GLU A 69 -9.54 -11.47 -12.09
C GLU A 69 -8.29 -11.55 -11.19
N LEU A 70 -7.77 -10.42 -10.72
CA LEU A 70 -6.67 -10.38 -9.76
C LEU A 70 -7.04 -11.09 -8.46
N MET A 71 -8.23 -10.85 -7.93
CA MET A 71 -8.73 -11.55 -6.75
C MET A 71 -8.75 -13.06 -6.96
N LYS A 72 -9.29 -13.53 -8.08
CA LYS A 72 -9.30 -14.97 -8.43
C LYS A 72 -7.87 -15.54 -8.57
N PHE A 73 -6.95 -14.77 -9.13
CA PHE A 73 -5.55 -15.17 -9.21
C PHE A 73 -4.93 -15.34 -7.80
N LEU A 74 -5.16 -14.39 -6.90
CA LEU A 74 -4.67 -14.43 -5.53
C LEU A 74 -5.29 -15.57 -4.71
N GLN A 75 -6.56 -15.90 -4.96
CA GLN A 75 -7.25 -17.02 -4.30
C GLN A 75 -6.57 -18.36 -4.51
N LYS A 76 -5.88 -18.57 -5.64
CA LYS A 76 -5.10 -19.79 -5.89
C LYS A 76 -3.94 -19.98 -4.92
N THR A 77 -3.43 -18.88 -4.36
CA THR A 77 -2.28 -18.90 -3.42
C THR A 77 -2.72 -18.77 -1.97
N TYR A 78 -3.73 -17.96 -1.69
CA TYR A 78 -4.07 -17.51 -0.33
C TYR A 78 -5.40 -18.07 0.19
N GLY A 79 -6.16 -18.79 -0.65
CA GLY A 79 -7.48 -19.29 -0.29
C GLY A 79 -8.63 -18.33 -0.65
N GLU A 80 -9.84 -18.64 -0.19
CA GLU A 80 -11.06 -17.97 -0.65
C GLU A 80 -11.13 -16.48 -0.29
N ILE A 81 -10.66 -16.12 0.90
CA ILE A 81 -10.74 -14.73 1.40
C ILE A 81 -9.46 -13.99 1.06
N ILE A 82 -9.58 -12.96 0.24
CA ILE A 82 -8.49 -12.04 -0.05
C ILE A 82 -8.63 -10.78 0.80
N ILE A 83 -7.59 -10.50 1.59
CA ILE A 83 -7.53 -9.37 2.51
C ILE A 83 -6.70 -8.23 1.91
N TRP A 84 -6.89 -6.99 2.40
CA TRP A 84 -6.17 -5.81 1.90
C TRP A 84 -4.66 -5.95 1.95
N GLU A 85 -4.11 -6.63 2.94
CA GLU A 85 -2.66 -6.87 3.03
C GLU A 85 -2.11 -7.62 1.81
N ARG A 86 -2.92 -8.48 1.15
CA ARG A 86 -2.52 -9.19 -0.07
C ARG A 86 -2.42 -8.32 -1.31
N LEU A 87 -2.84 -7.05 -1.19
CA LEU A 87 -2.81 -6.04 -2.26
C LEU A 87 -1.96 -4.82 -1.90
N VAL A 88 -1.77 -4.54 -0.59
CA VAL A 88 -1.07 -3.36 -0.09
C VAL A 88 0.03 -3.78 0.90
N SER A 89 0.99 -4.55 0.42
CA SER A 89 2.19 -4.94 1.16
C SER A 89 3.36 -5.16 0.21
N GLY A 90 4.58 -5.30 0.72
CA GLY A 90 5.75 -5.59 -0.11
C GLY A 90 5.54 -6.80 -1.03
N PRO A 91 5.18 -7.98 -0.49
CA PRO A 91 4.90 -9.17 -1.31
C PRO A 91 3.81 -8.97 -2.37
N ALA A 92 2.84 -8.06 -2.14
CA ALA A 92 1.76 -7.79 -3.08
C ALA A 92 2.26 -7.21 -4.40
N ILE A 93 3.30 -6.40 -4.39
CA ILE A 93 3.88 -5.77 -5.59
C ILE A 93 4.27 -6.84 -6.62
N PHE A 94 5.01 -7.86 -6.18
CA PHE A 94 5.40 -8.94 -7.10
C PHE A 94 4.21 -9.82 -7.49
N LYS A 95 3.21 -10.01 -6.64
CA LYS A 95 1.98 -10.75 -6.97
C LYS A 95 1.15 -10.05 -8.04
N ILE A 96 1.03 -8.74 -7.98
CA ILE A 96 0.36 -7.93 -9.01
C ILE A 96 1.12 -8.05 -10.34
N TYR A 97 2.46 -7.96 -10.31
CA TYR A 97 3.29 -8.19 -11.50
C TYR A 97 3.06 -9.59 -12.10
N GLN A 98 3.09 -10.65 -11.26
CA GLN A 98 2.81 -12.02 -11.72
C GLN A 98 1.42 -12.14 -12.36
N PHE A 99 0.40 -11.51 -11.79
CA PHE A 99 -0.94 -11.48 -12.37
C PHE A 99 -0.94 -10.86 -13.78
N LEU A 100 -0.28 -9.72 -13.95
CA LEU A 100 -0.17 -9.06 -15.27
C LEU A 100 0.55 -9.93 -16.29
N ARG A 101 1.63 -10.60 -15.89
CA ARG A 101 2.37 -11.54 -16.76
C ARG A 101 1.55 -12.80 -17.06
N ASP A 102 1.09 -13.50 -16.02
CA ASP A 102 0.59 -14.87 -16.14
C ASP A 102 -0.88 -14.96 -16.56
N VAL A 103 -1.68 -13.92 -16.28
CA VAL A 103 -3.12 -13.88 -16.58
C VAL A 103 -3.44 -12.90 -17.69
N LYS A 104 -2.80 -11.71 -17.67
CA LYS A 104 -3.07 -10.69 -18.69
C LYS A 104 -2.15 -10.80 -19.92
N GLY A 105 -1.15 -11.71 -19.89
CA GLY A 105 -0.29 -12.01 -21.03
C GLY A 105 0.76 -10.93 -21.34
N HIS A 106 1.14 -10.11 -20.35
CA HIS A 106 2.20 -9.15 -20.53
C HIS A 106 3.55 -9.84 -20.68
N GLU A 107 4.38 -9.36 -21.62
CA GLU A 107 5.68 -9.93 -21.87
C GLU A 107 6.68 -9.65 -20.72
N GLU A 108 7.47 -10.68 -20.37
CA GLU A 108 8.60 -10.58 -19.47
C GLU A 108 9.90 -10.72 -20.28
N PRO A 109 10.69 -9.65 -20.46
CA PRO A 109 11.94 -9.74 -21.21
C PRO A 109 12.98 -10.55 -20.44
N GLY A 110 13.86 -11.27 -21.16
CA GLY A 110 14.86 -12.18 -20.56
C GLY A 110 15.77 -11.55 -19.53
N TRP A 111 16.14 -10.26 -19.69
CA TRP A 111 16.93 -9.54 -18.69
C TRP A 111 16.19 -9.37 -17.35
N LEU A 112 14.85 -9.26 -17.38
CA LEU A 112 14.03 -9.11 -16.18
C LEU A 112 13.84 -10.47 -15.49
N THR A 113 13.65 -11.53 -16.29
CA THR A 113 13.66 -12.92 -15.78
C THR A 113 14.94 -13.21 -15.02
N GLN A 114 16.10 -12.90 -15.64
CA GLN A 114 17.40 -13.08 -15.00
C GLN A 114 17.51 -12.31 -13.68
N LYS A 115 17.05 -11.05 -13.63
CA LYS A 115 17.02 -10.28 -12.38
C LYS A 115 16.16 -10.92 -11.29
N PHE A 116 15.00 -11.50 -11.66
CA PHE A 116 14.17 -12.22 -10.70
C PHE A 116 14.81 -13.51 -10.19
N GLU A 117 15.71 -14.12 -10.93
CA GLU A 117 16.49 -15.30 -10.49
C GLU A 117 17.63 -14.92 -9.54
N GLU A 118 18.29 -13.79 -9.81
CA GLU A 118 19.46 -13.31 -9.06
C GLU A 118 19.08 -12.63 -7.73
N GLU A 119 17.92 -11.95 -7.67
CA GLU A 119 17.51 -11.12 -6.53
C GLU A 119 16.49 -11.83 -5.64
N ALA A 120 16.77 -11.83 -4.34
CA ALA A 120 15.87 -12.43 -3.35
C ALA A 120 14.56 -11.63 -3.20
N ASP A 121 14.63 -10.29 -3.22
CA ASP A 121 13.47 -9.40 -3.13
C ASP A 121 12.95 -9.02 -4.52
N LYS A 122 12.09 -9.88 -5.06
CA LYS A 122 11.46 -9.67 -6.37
C LYS A 122 10.55 -8.44 -6.42
N SER A 123 9.97 -8.04 -5.28
CA SER A 123 9.15 -6.82 -5.19
C SER A 123 10.01 -5.57 -5.32
N ALA A 124 11.22 -5.58 -4.76
CA ALA A 124 12.19 -4.51 -4.98
C ALA A 124 12.62 -4.44 -6.46
N VAL A 125 12.80 -5.57 -7.13
CA VAL A 125 13.09 -5.59 -8.58
C VAL A 125 11.98 -4.91 -9.37
N VAL A 126 10.70 -5.25 -9.12
CA VAL A 126 9.56 -4.63 -9.79
C VAL A 126 9.54 -3.12 -9.54
N SER A 127 9.60 -2.69 -8.29
CA SER A 127 9.51 -1.26 -7.94
C SER A 127 10.69 -0.45 -8.49
N HIS A 128 11.93 -0.93 -8.38
CA HIS A 128 13.09 -0.24 -8.94
C HIS A 128 13.06 -0.18 -10.47
N THR A 129 12.54 -1.22 -11.13
CA THR A 129 12.37 -1.25 -12.59
C THR A 129 11.30 -0.25 -13.03
N ALA A 130 10.18 -0.18 -12.30
CA ALA A 130 9.09 0.76 -12.56
C ALA A 130 9.53 2.21 -12.38
N MET A 131 10.21 2.53 -11.27
CA MET A 131 10.68 3.89 -10.99
C MET A 131 11.68 4.44 -12.02
N ARG A 132 12.28 3.57 -12.84
CA ARG A 132 13.16 3.92 -13.95
C ARG A 132 12.46 3.79 -15.31
N GLU A 133 11.18 3.48 -15.33
CA GLU A 133 10.37 3.27 -16.54
C GLU A 133 10.95 2.23 -17.51
N LEU A 134 11.71 1.24 -17.01
CA LEU A 134 12.42 0.27 -17.83
C LEU A 134 11.53 -0.85 -18.37
N ASN A 135 10.36 -1.07 -17.77
CA ASN A 135 9.43 -2.10 -18.20
C ASN A 135 7.97 -1.68 -17.91
N PRO A 136 7.09 -1.65 -18.92
CA PRO A 136 5.71 -1.17 -18.77
C PRO A 136 4.88 -2.04 -17.83
N THR A 137 5.14 -3.34 -17.74
CA THR A 137 4.42 -4.24 -16.82
C THR A 137 4.78 -3.94 -15.37
N CYS A 138 6.05 -3.61 -15.09
CA CYS A 138 6.47 -3.17 -13.76
C CYS A 138 5.82 -1.82 -13.38
N VAL A 139 5.76 -0.88 -14.32
CA VAL A 139 5.08 0.41 -14.12
C VAL A 139 3.62 0.18 -13.80
N LEU A 140 2.90 -0.59 -14.62
CA LEU A 140 1.49 -0.88 -14.39
C LEU A 140 1.24 -1.62 -13.05
N ALA A 141 2.13 -2.53 -12.67
CA ALA A 141 2.04 -3.21 -11.37
C ALA A 141 2.15 -2.22 -10.20
N MET A 142 3.04 -1.25 -10.30
CA MET A 142 3.20 -0.22 -9.28
C MET A 142 2.04 0.78 -9.27
N GLU A 143 1.51 1.16 -10.43
CA GLU A 143 0.30 1.99 -10.54
C GLU A 143 -0.89 1.31 -9.84
N MET A 144 -1.13 0.04 -10.13
CA MET A 144 -2.18 -0.74 -9.45
C MET A 144 -1.96 -0.81 -7.93
N PHE A 145 -0.70 -1.02 -7.50
CA PHE A 145 -0.37 -1.05 -6.08
C PHE A 145 -0.66 0.29 -5.39
N VAL A 146 -0.27 1.41 -6.02
CA VAL A 146 -0.53 2.76 -5.49
C VAL A 146 -2.03 3.06 -5.44
N ASP A 147 -2.79 2.66 -6.47
CA ASP A 147 -4.25 2.80 -6.48
C ASP A 147 -4.91 2.02 -5.34
N PHE A 148 -4.49 0.78 -5.08
CA PHE A 148 -5.00 -0.01 -3.95
C PHE A 148 -4.64 0.64 -2.61
N MET A 149 -3.41 1.13 -2.47
CA MET A 149 -2.97 1.84 -1.27
C MET A 149 -3.79 3.12 -1.04
N ALA A 150 -4.00 3.92 -2.08
CA ALA A 150 -4.81 5.14 -2.01
C ALA A 150 -6.27 4.83 -1.65
N ARG A 151 -6.83 3.76 -2.24
CA ARG A 151 -8.19 3.32 -1.94
C ARG A 151 -8.34 2.84 -0.49
N ARG A 152 -7.36 2.08 0.01
CA ARG A 152 -7.37 1.67 1.42
C ARG A 152 -7.25 2.86 2.36
N ALA A 153 -6.35 3.79 2.06
CA ALA A 153 -6.20 5.05 2.79
C ALA A 153 -7.51 5.83 2.85
N ASN A 154 -8.21 5.96 1.72
CA ASN A 154 -9.52 6.62 1.66
C ASN A 154 -10.58 5.92 2.54
N ASN A 155 -10.62 4.58 2.53
CA ASN A 155 -11.54 3.84 3.39
C ASN A 155 -11.26 4.12 4.87
N MET A 156 -10.00 4.19 5.28
CA MET A 156 -9.63 4.51 6.66
C MET A 156 -10.03 5.94 7.05
N VAL A 157 -9.80 6.91 6.15
CA VAL A 157 -10.23 8.31 6.38
C VAL A 157 -11.73 8.39 6.63
N LEU A 158 -12.52 7.65 5.85
CA LEU A 158 -13.98 7.58 6.03
C LEU A 158 -14.37 6.87 7.33
N ASN A 159 -13.78 5.70 7.59
CA ASN A 159 -14.11 4.86 8.75
C ASN A 159 -13.83 5.58 10.08
N TYR A 160 -12.72 6.31 10.15
CA TYR A 160 -12.30 7.03 11.36
C TYR A 160 -12.72 8.50 11.37
N LYS A 161 -13.39 8.99 10.30
CA LYS A 161 -13.68 10.43 10.14
C LYS A 161 -12.42 11.27 10.39
N SER A 162 -11.31 10.93 9.69
CA SER A 162 -9.97 11.46 9.96
C SER A 162 -9.81 12.90 9.47
N THR A 163 -10.51 13.84 10.12
CA THR A 163 -10.45 15.27 9.80
C THR A 163 -9.14 15.94 10.27
N GLY A 164 -8.33 15.26 11.07
CA GLY A 164 -6.99 15.69 11.47
C GLY A 164 -5.91 15.34 10.46
N GLY A 165 -6.20 14.42 9.51
CA GLY A 165 -5.26 14.04 8.46
C GLY A 165 -5.10 12.53 8.27
N LEU A 166 -4.20 12.20 7.35
CA LEU A 166 -3.76 10.84 7.06
C LEU A 166 -2.23 10.80 7.02
N VAL A 167 -1.65 9.83 7.71
CA VAL A 167 -0.21 9.57 7.67
C VAL A 167 0.06 8.26 6.95
N LEU A 168 0.93 8.30 5.95
CA LEU A 168 1.50 7.13 5.30
C LEU A 168 2.85 6.83 5.96
N GLY A 169 2.93 5.71 6.66
CA GLY A 169 4.15 5.23 7.33
C GLY A 169 4.65 3.92 6.72
N GLY A 170 5.51 3.21 7.47
CA GLY A 170 6.08 1.95 7.02
C GLY A 170 7.24 2.11 6.04
N GLY A 171 7.76 0.99 5.56
CA GLY A 171 8.97 0.98 4.74
C GLY A 171 8.76 1.24 3.25
N ILE A 172 7.53 1.18 2.74
CA ILE A 172 7.24 1.31 1.30
C ILE A 172 7.05 2.78 0.88
N PRO A 173 6.17 3.58 1.50
CA PRO A 173 5.86 4.93 1.01
C PRO A 173 7.08 5.83 0.80
N PRO A 174 8.10 5.86 1.69
CA PRO A 174 9.28 6.68 1.46
C PRO A 174 10.10 6.26 0.23
N ARG A 175 10.09 4.96 -0.09
CA ARG A 175 10.86 4.40 -1.22
C ARG A 175 10.23 4.67 -2.57
N ILE A 176 8.90 4.78 -2.63
CA ILE A 176 8.13 5.00 -3.86
C ILE A 176 7.59 6.43 -3.98
N TYR A 177 8.05 7.33 -3.12
CA TYR A 177 7.52 8.71 -3.06
C TYR A 177 7.62 9.46 -4.40
N ASN A 178 8.64 9.18 -5.21
CA ASN A 178 8.86 9.83 -6.51
C ASN A 178 8.22 9.06 -7.68
N PHE A 179 7.50 7.98 -7.41
CA PHE A 179 6.71 7.24 -8.39
C PHE A 179 5.35 7.91 -8.56
#